data_4acf3e635117cf0f3b01525245caca9c
#
_entry.id   4acf3e635117cf0f3b01525245caca9c
#
_cell.length_a   1.000
_cell.length_b   1.000
_cell.length_c   1.000
_cell.angle_alpha   90.00
_cell.angle_beta   90.00
_cell.angle_gamma   90.00
#
_symmetry.space_group_name_H-M   'P 1'
#
loop_
_entity.id
_entity.type
_entity.pdbx_description
1 polymer ?
#
loop_
_entity_poly.entity_id
_entity_poly.type
_entity_poly.pdbx_seq_one_letter_code
_entity_poly.pdbx_strand_id
1 'polypeptide(L)'
;MSRIAMSCTERAKREVLPLELALYHAVRDYTGGAAAIAATTGRNATTLQHKLSPTHPTHIVNVQEFCEILELTRDPRILDSIHALVGDTIWQELSDVYTHDIPETLTMGLAAFFRQVADLSETWARSIGDGKVDDQELAEIQHQVFRGIQGLLGMYRRAEYVNQTTRGARRG
;
A
#
# COMPACT_ATOMS: atom_id res chain seq x y z
N MET A 1 21.91 8.97 25.34
CA MET A 1 21.88 9.12 23.88
C MET A 1 20.79 10.10 23.51
N SER A 2 21.15 11.26 22.95
CA SER A 2 20.16 12.31 22.57
C SER A 2 19.35 11.81 21.39
N ARG A 3 18.02 11.66 21.55
CA ARG A 3 17.11 11.42 20.44
C ARG A 3 17.12 12.64 19.54
N ILE A 4 17.61 12.51 18.32
CA ILE A 4 17.50 13.54 17.30
C ILE A 4 16.00 13.76 17.09
N ALA A 5 15.55 14.97 17.37
CA ALA A 5 14.13 15.35 17.18
C ALA A 5 13.82 15.29 15.66
N MET A 6 13.08 14.28 15.26
CA MET A 6 12.58 14.19 13.88
C MET A 6 11.56 15.29 13.61
N SER A 7 11.59 15.86 12.40
CA SER A 7 10.56 16.81 11.99
C SER A 7 9.18 16.13 11.94
N CYS A 8 8.11 16.93 12.07
CA CYS A 8 6.75 16.38 11.97
C CYS A 8 6.51 15.63 10.64
N THR A 9 7.14 16.10 9.56
CA THR A 9 7.05 15.46 8.24
C THR A 9 7.77 14.13 8.18
N GLU A 10 8.93 13.99 8.82
CA GLU A 10 9.66 12.72 8.89
C GLU A 10 8.97 11.71 9.80
N ARG A 11 8.39 12.19 10.91
CA ARG A 11 7.57 11.36 11.79
C ARG A 11 6.35 10.83 11.06
N ALA A 12 5.62 11.68 10.34
CA ALA A 12 4.45 11.30 9.55
C ALA A 12 4.73 10.26 8.44
N LYS A 13 5.99 10.09 8.06
CA LYS A 13 6.40 9.06 7.09
C LYS A 13 6.74 7.70 7.72
N ARG A 14 6.94 7.65 9.03
CA ARG A 14 7.47 6.46 9.73
C ARG A 14 6.53 5.89 10.79
N GLU A 15 5.61 6.70 11.30
CA GLU A 15 4.65 6.30 12.32
C GLU A 15 3.28 6.10 11.68
N VAL A 16 2.56 5.07 12.10
CA VAL A 16 1.15 4.94 11.72
C VAL A 16 0.38 6.08 12.38
N LEU A 17 -0.25 6.89 11.55
CA LEU A 17 -0.98 8.08 11.99
C LEU A 17 -2.43 7.72 12.35
N PRO A 18 -3.07 8.46 13.25
CA PRO A 18 -4.53 8.49 13.32
C PRO A 18 -5.14 8.85 11.96
N LEU A 19 -6.28 8.26 11.61
CA LEU A 19 -6.87 8.37 10.27
C LEU A 19 -7.10 9.82 9.82
N GLU A 20 -7.53 10.69 10.75
CA GLU A 20 -7.74 12.11 10.48
C GLU A 20 -6.43 12.81 10.08
N LEU A 21 -5.33 12.49 10.77
CA LEU A 21 -4.03 13.03 10.44
C LEU A 21 -3.48 12.47 9.12
N ALA A 22 -3.73 11.19 8.84
CA ALA A 22 -3.36 10.59 7.57
C ALA A 22 -4.07 11.29 6.39
N LEU A 23 -5.38 11.53 6.52
CA LEU A 23 -6.16 12.28 5.53
C LEU A 23 -5.67 13.73 5.37
N TYR A 24 -5.41 14.41 6.47
CA TYR A 24 -4.86 15.78 6.44
C TYR A 24 -3.53 15.85 5.69
N HIS A 25 -2.60 14.94 6.00
CA HIS A 25 -1.30 14.90 5.35
C HIS A 25 -1.39 14.47 3.88
N ALA A 26 -2.22 13.50 3.56
CA ALA A 26 -2.45 13.06 2.19
C ALA A 26 -2.93 14.22 1.29
N VAL A 27 -3.91 14.98 1.77
CA VAL A 27 -4.43 16.14 1.04
C VAL A 27 -3.43 17.28 0.98
N ARG A 28 -2.71 17.56 2.06
CA ARG A 28 -1.68 18.61 2.09
C ARG A 28 -0.54 18.35 1.11
N ASP A 29 -0.10 17.08 1.01
CA ASP A 29 1.03 16.68 0.20
C ASP A 29 0.62 16.40 -1.27
N TYR A 30 -0.70 16.34 -1.55
CA TYR A 30 -1.23 16.21 -2.91
C TYR A 30 -0.97 17.47 -3.74
N THR A 31 -0.62 17.31 -5.01
CA THR A 31 -0.33 18.44 -5.91
C THR A 31 -1.55 19.38 -6.03
N GLY A 32 -1.41 20.61 -5.56
CA GLY A 32 -2.50 21.60 -5.49
C GLY A 32 -3.38 21.47 -4.25
N GLY A 33 -3.11 20.52 -3.35
CA GLY A 33 -3.75 20.39 -2.05
C GLY A 33 -5.26 20.26 -2.08
N ALA A 34 -5.92 20.72 -1.02
CA ALA A 34 -7.38 20.69 -0.86
C ALA A 34 -8.12 21.42 -2.01
N ALA A 35 -7.52 22.45 -2.59
CA ALA A 35 -8.12 23.19 -3.69
C ALA A 35 -8.24 22.34 -4.97
N ALA A 36 -7.19 21.58 -5.31
CA ALA A 36 -7.19 20.70 -6.48
C ALA A 36 -8.19 19.55 -6.31
N ILE A 37 -8.22 18.92 -5.13
CA ILE A 37 -9.19 17.87 -4.81
C ILE A 37 -10.63 18.41 -4.89
N ALA A 38 -10.89 19.54 -4.28
CA ALA A 38 -12.21 20.18 -4.30
C ALA A 38 -12.67 20.52 -5.71
N ALA A 39 -11.77 21.02 -6.57
CA ALA A 39 -12.06 21.30 -7.97
C ALA A 39 -12.43 20.03 -8.74
N THR A 40 -11.71 18.92 -8.53
CA THR A 40 -11.94 17.64 -9.18
C THR A 40 -13.28 17.00 -8.74
N THR A 41 -13.62 17.16 -7.45
CA THR A 41 -14.82 16.52 -6.86
C THR A 41 -16.06 17.43 -6.83
N GLY A 42 -15.96 18.67 -7.35
CA GLY A 42 -17.06 19.66 -7.35
C GLY A 42 -17.39 20.17 -5.94
N ARG A 43 -16.45 20.14 -5.01
CA ARG A 43 -16.65 20.56 -3.60
C ARG A 43 -16.13 21.98 -3.35
N ASN A 44 -16.50 22.54 -2.20
CA ASN A 44 -15.93 23.80 -1.75
C ASN A 44 -14.58 23.55 -1.04
N ALA A 45 -13.51 24.20 -1.54
CA ALA A 45 -12.14 24.01 -1.05
C ALA A 45 -11.98 24.42 0.41
N THR A 46 -12.58 25.55 0.82
CA THR A 46 -12.50 26.04 2.21
C THR A 46 -13.19 25.08 3.17
N THR A 47 -14.36 24.58 2.79
CA THR A 47 -15.09 23.57 3.59
C THR A 47 -14.30 22.28 3.74
N LEU A 48 -13.72 21.78 2.64
CA LEU A 48 -12.88 20.58 2.68
C LEU A 48 -11.65 20.77 3.57
N GLN A 49 -11.00 21.94 3.46
CA GLN A 49 -9.84 22.28 4.28
C GLN A 49 -10.17 22.35 5.78
N HIS A 50 -11.34 22.91 6.14
CA HIS A 50 -11.79 22.95 7.53
C HIS A 50 -12.10 21.55 8.08
N LYS A 51 -12.71 20.67 7.27
CA LYS A 51 -13.00 19.28 7.63
C LYS A 51 -11.75 18.44 7.88
N LEU A 52 -10.67 18.73 7.16
CA LEU A 52 -9.39 18.03 7.28
C LEU A 52 -8.51 18.61 8.40
N SER A 53 -8.80 19.82 8.87
CA SER A 53 -7.97 20.49 9.88
C SER A 53 -8.12 19.83 11.25
N PRO A 54 -7.03 19.36 11.86
CA PRO A 54 -7.07 18.77 13.20
C PRO A 54 -7.48 19.79 14.29
N THR A 55 -7.50 21.08 13.95
CA THR A 55 -7.89 22.17 14.88
C THR A 55 -9.38 22.54 14.82
N HIS A 56 -10.15 21.91 13.93
CA HIS A 56 -11.58 22.15 13.75
C HIS A 56 -12.42 20.88 14.01
N PRO A 57 -12.60 20.47 15.26
CA PRO A 57 -13.23 19.19 15.61
C PRO A 57 -14.71 19.08 15.24
N THR A 58 -15.35 20.21 14.91
CA THR A 58 -16.79 20.26 14.52
C THR A 58 -17.05 19.90 13.07
N HIS A 59 -16.01 19.85 12.24
CA HIS A 59 -16.12 19.58 10.82
C HIS A 59 -15.48 18.21 10.53
N ILE A 60 -16.30 17.24 10.15
CA ILE A 60 -15.87 15.86 9.93
C ILE A 60 -15.95 15.54 8.44
N VAL A 61 -14.94 14.84 7.93
CA VAL A 61 -14.94 14.25 6.60
C VAL A 61 -16.00 13.14 6.56
N ASN A 62 -16.93 13.19 5.62
CA ASN A 62 -17.91 12.13 5.45
C ASN A 62 -17.33 10.98 4.60
N VAL A 63 -18.04 9.84 4.56
CA VAL A 63 -17.58 8.64 3.86
C VAL A 63 -17.34 8.89 2.38
N GLN A 64 -18.17 9.68 1.71
CA GLN A 64 -18.00 9.99 0.29
C GLN A 64 -16.73 10.83 0.05
N GLU A 65 -16.51 11.87 0.87
CA GLU A 65 -15.28 12.68 0.83
C GLU A 65 -14.04 11.85 1.11
N PHE A 66 -14.14 10.93 2.06
CA PHE A 66 -13.07 9.98 2.36
C PHE A 66 -12.71 9.13 1.14
N CYS A 67 -13.69 8.52 0.47
CA CYS A 67 -13.47 7.72 -0.73
C CYS A 67 -12.83 8.54 -1.86
N GLU A 68 -13.32 9.76 -2.09
CA GLU A 68 -12.78 10.67 -3.10
C GLU A 68 -11.32 11.06 -2.81
N ILE A 69 -11.00 11.36 -1.55
CA ILE A 69 -9.62 11.66 -1.13
C ILE A 69 -8.73 10.45 -1.34
N LEU A 70 -9.16 9.27 -0.90
CA LEU A 70 -8.37 8.04 -1.03
C LEU A 70 -8.11 7.69 -2.51
N GLU A 71 -9.14 7.81 -3.37
CA GLU A 71 -9.03 7.54 -4.80
C GLU A 71 -8.05 8.48 -5.51
N LEU A 72 -8.12 9.78 -5.19
CA LEU A 72 -7.28 10.79 -5.83
C LEU A 72 -5.85 10.78 -5.31
N THR A 73 -5.66 10.63 -4.00
CA THR A 73 -4.33 10.71 -3.39
C THR A 73 -3.59 9.39 -3.44
N ARG A 74 -4.31 8.26 -3.34
CA ARG A 74 -3.75 6.91 -3.18
C ARG A 74 -2.64 6.85 -2.12
N ASP A 75 -2.78 7.66 -1.07
CA ASP A 75 -1.74 7.81 -0.06
C ASP A 75 -1.68 6.59 0.86
N PRO A 76 -0.55 5.90 0.95
CA PRO A 76 -0.40 4.69 1.74
C PRO A 76 -0.65 4.92 3.24
N ARG A 77 -0.43 6.13 3.75
CA ARG A 77 -0.67 6.48 5.17
C ARG A 77 -2.13 6.29 5.58
N ILE A 78 -3.07 6.50 4.65
CA ILE A 78 -4.50 6.26 4.90
C ILE A 78 -4.75 4.78 5.08
N LEU A 79 -4.17 3.94 4.23
CA LEU A 79 -4.29 2.49 4.30
C LEU A 79 -3.64 1.93 5.57
N ASP A 80 -2.47 2.45 5.94
CA ASP A 80 -1.79 2.09 7.20
C ASP A 80 -2.67 2.41 8.42
N SER A 81 -3.33 3.58 8.41
CA SER A 81 -4.23 3.97 9.49
C SER A 81 -5.45 3.03 9.61
N ILE A 82 -6.07 2.66 8.49
CA ILE A 82 -7.20 1.72 8.46
C ILE A 82 -6.74 0.35 8.94
N HIS A 83 -5.61 -0.12 8.46
CA HIS A 83 -5.02 -1.38 8.86
C HIS A 83 -4.78 -1.46 10.37
N ALA A 84 -4.23 -0.39 10.95
CA ALA A 84 -4.01 -0.30 12.39
C ALA A 84 -5.31 -0.34 13.21
N LEU A 85 -6.43 0.15 12.66
CA LEU A 85 -7.74 0.09 13.33
C LEU A 85 -8.34 -1.32 13.31
N VAL A 86 -8.11 -2.07 12.22
CA VAL A 86 -8.65 -3.43 12.06
C VAL A 86 -7.80 -4.46 12.83
N GLY A 87 -6.48 -4.24 12.91
CA GLY A 87 -5.53 -5.23 13.46
C GLY A 87 -5.42 -6.49 12.61
N ASP A 88 -4.38 -7.28 12.82
CA ASP A 88 -4.16 -8.60 12.19
C ASP A 88 -4.44 -8.68 10.68
N THR A 89 -4.41 -7.56 9.99
CA THR A 89 -4.57 -7.46 8.54
C THR A 89 -3.31 -6.89 7.92
N ILE A 90 -3.09 -7.13 6.65
CA ILE A 90 -2.04 -6.51 5.86
C ILE A 90 -2.65 -5.96 4.57
N TRP A 91 -2.16 -4.82 4.11
CA TRP A 91 -2.40 -4.36 2.75
C TRP A 91 -1.08 -4.38 1.98
N GLN A 92 -1.16 -4.60 0.68
CA GLN A 92 0.00 -4.68 -0.19
C GLN A 92 -0.27 -3.93 -1.47
N GLU A 93 0.57 -2.95 -1.79
CA GLU A 93 0.55 -2.32 -3.10
C GLU A 93 1.03 -3.32 -4.16
N LEU A 94 0.21 -3.51 -5.19
CA LEU A 94 0.57 -4.38 -6.29
C LEU A 94 1.44 -3.59 -7.27
N SER A 95 2.67 -4.06 -7.48
CA SER A 95 3.56 -3.50 -8.51
C SER A 95 2.85 -3.51 -9.87
N ASP A 96 3.09 -2.49 -10.68
CA ASP A 96 2.64 -2.48 -12.07
C ASP A 96 3.21 -3.69 -12.80
N VAL A 97 2.33 -4.52 -13.32
CA VAL A 97 2.74 -5.67 -14.12
C VAL A 97 3.16 -5.16 -15.49
N TYR A 98 4.43 -5.28 -15.81
CA TYR A 98 4.91 -5.01 -17.17
C TYR A 98 4.24 -5.98 -18.13
N THR A 99 3.43 -5.45 -19.04
CA THR A 99 2.51 -6.22 -19.90
C THR A 99 3.13 -6.66 -21.23
N HIS A 100 4.43 -6.41 -21.45
CA HIS A 100 5.01 -6.54 -22.78
C HIS A 100 5.46 -7.97 -23.21
N ASP A 101 5.60 -8.94 -22.25
CA ASP A 101 6.12 -10.28 -22.59
C ASP A 101 5.32 -11.41 -21.92
N ILE A 102 4.13 -11.71 -22.43
CA ILE A 102 3.14 -12.47 -21.66
C ILE A 102 3.27 -14.00 -21.66
N PRO A 103 3.59 -14.73 -22.74
CA PRO A 103 3.63 -16.20 -22.67
C PRO A 103 4.87 -16.75 -21.95
N GLU A 104 6.04 -16.21 -22.23
CA GLU A 104 7.29 -16.61 -21.55
C GLU A 104 7.32 -16.17 -20.10
N THR A 105 6.72 -15.03 -19.77
CA THR A 105 6.73 -14.44 -18.42
C THR A 105 5.87 -15.19 -17.39
N LEU A 106 4.80 -15.90 -17.77
CA LEU A 106 4.04 -16.72 -16.82
C LEU A 106 4.85 -17.91 -16.32
N THR A 107 5.52 -18.64 -17.23
CA THR A 107 6.37 -19.79 -16.85
C THR A 107 7.60 -19.32 -16.08
N MET A 108 8.24 -18.24 -16.50
CA MET A 108 9.38 -17.66 -15.79
C MET A 108 8.97 -17.09 -14.41
N GLY A 109 7.79 -16.47 -14.32
CA GLY A 109 7.24 -15.99 -13.05
C GLY A 109 6.98 -17.13 -12.06
N LEU A 110 6.44 -18.25 -12.54
CA LEU A 110 6.22 -19.45 -11.73
C LEU A 110 7.55 -20.04 -11.25
N ALA A 111 8.54 -20.15 -12.13
CA ALA A 111 9.88 -20.63 -11.77
C ALA A 111 10.59 -19.70 -10.77
N ALA A 112 10.41 -18.38 -10.89
CA ALA A 112 10.91 -17.41 -9.94
C ALA A 112 10.22 -17.52 -8.57
N PHE A 113 8.91 -17.74 -8.57
CA PHE A 113 8.14 -17.99 -7.35
C PHE A 113 8.61 -19.25 -6.61
N PHE A 114 8.81 -20.36 -7.30
CA PHE A 114 9.31 -21.57 -6.68
C PHE A 114 10.71 -21.39 -6.08
N ARG A 115 11.58 -20.61 -6.72
CA ARG A 115 12.89 -20.25 -6.13
C ARG A 115 12.70 -19.43 -4.85
N GLN A 116 11.80 -18.45 -4.85
CA GLN A 116 11.50 -17.66 -3.62
C GLN A 116 10.96 -18.52 -2.49
N VAL A 117 10.11 -19.52 -2.79
CA VAL A 117 9.62 -20.48 -1.80
C VAL A 117 10.76 -21.34 -1.25
N ALA A 118 11.68 -21.76 -2.09
CA ALA A 118 12.87 -22.51 -1.67
C ALA A 118 13.77 -21.66 -0.75
N ASP A 119 14.05 -20.41 -1.14
CA ASP A 119 14.84 -19.46 -0.35
C ASP A 119 14.18 -19.18 1.01
N LEU A 120 12.86 -19.00 1.02
CA LEU A 120 12.09 -18.84 2.27
C LEU A 120 12.20 -20.08 3.15
N SER A 121 12.10 -21.28 2.58
CA SER A 121 12.21 -22.53 3.32
C SER A 121 13.59 -22.71 3.93
N GLU A 122 14.65 -22.32 3.22
CA GLU A 122 16.03 -22.37 3.72
C GLU A 122 16.24 -21.36 4.84
N THR A 123 15.77 -20.11 4.66
CA THR A 123 15.84 -19.07 5.70
C THR A 123 15.10 -19.54 6.96
N TRP A 124 13.88 -20.03 6.80
CA TRP A 124 13.09 -20.57 7.89
C TRP A 124 13.80 -21.71 8.63
N ALA A 125 14.35 -22.71 7.90
CA ALA A 125 15.04 -23.83 8.49
C ALA A 125 16.30 -23.39 9.27
N ARG A 126 16.97 -22.34 8.80
CA ARG A 126 18.14 -21.75 9.47
C ARG A 126 17.74 -21.02 10.76
N SER A 127 16.73 -20.18 10.69
CA SER A 127 16.27 -19.37 11.84
C SER A 127 15.62 -20.21 12.94
N ILE A 128 14.97 -21.32 12.62
CA ILE A 128 14.35 -22.21 13.64
C ILE A 128 15.36 -23.26 14.17
N GLY A 129 16.56 -23.37 13.58
CA GLY A 129 17.51 -24.43 13.88
C GLY A 129 17.96 -24.51 15.35
N ASP A 130 17.97 -23.40 16.06
CA ASP A 130 18.30 -23.32 17.50
C ASP A 130 17.05 -23.20 18.40
N GLY A 131 15.85 -23.20 17.81
CA GLY A 131 14.57 -23.09 18.52
C GLY A 131 14.23 -21.67 19.00
N LYS A 132 14.93 -20.65 18.49
CA LYS A 132 14.67 -19.23 18.79
C LYS A 132 14.68 -18.46 17.48
N VAL A 133 13.88 -17.42 17.42
CA VAL A 133 13.85 -16.46 16.29
C VAL A 133 14.12 -15.09 16.88
N ASP A 134 15.23 -14.48 16.51
CA ASP A 134 15.55 -13.11 16.92
C ASP A 134 14.84 -12.07 16.02
N ASP A 135 14.92 -10.78 16.41
CA ASP A 135 14.23 -9.69 15.70
C ASP A 135 14.74 -9.53 14.24
N GLN A 136 16.01 -9.81 13.98
CA GLN A 136 16.60 -9.72 12.66
C GLN A 136 16.13 -10.87 11.77
N GLU A 137 16.11 -12.07 12.29
CA GLU A 137 15.59 -13.27 11.60
C GLU A 137 14.10 -13.14 11.30
N LEU A 138 13.35 -12.62 12.28
CA LEU A 138 11.92 -12.33 12.08
C LEU A 138 11.69 -11.32 10.93
N ALA A 139 12.49 -10.25 10.87
CA ALA A 139 12.42 -9.25 9.82
C ALA A 139 12.80 -9.84 8.45
N GLU A 140 13.79 -10.73 8.38
CA GLU A 140 14.18 -11.41 7.14
C GLU A 140 13.08 -12.35 6.65
N ILE A 141 12.49 -13.16 7.54
CA ILE A 141 11.36 -14.04 7.23
C ILE A 141 10.19 -13.21 6.71
N GLN A 142 9.84 -12.13 7.41
CA GLN A 142 8.76 -11.22 7.00
C GLN A 142 8.99 -10.66 5.59
N HIS A 143 10.21 -10.18 5.32
CA HIS A 143 10.58 -9.67 3.99
C HIS A 143 10.40 -10.74 2.88
N GLN A 144 10.84 -11.96 3.12
CA GLN A 144 10.72 -13.08 2.19
C GLN A 144 9.25 -13.46 1.94
N VAL A 145 8.43 -13.49 3.00
CA VAL A 145 6.99 -13.74 2.90
C VAL A 145 6.31 -12.68 2.03
N PHE A 146 6.57 -11.40 2.26
CA PHE A 146 5.98 -10.32 1.46
C PHE A 146 6.40 -10.39 0.00
N ARG A 147 7.65 -10.70 -0.29
CA ARG A 147 8.11 -10.91 -1.67
C ARG A 147 7.38 -12.08 -2.34
N GLY A 148 7.15 -13.17 -1.62
CA GLY A 148 6.37 -14.31 -2.10
C GLY A 148 4.93 -13.92 -2.45
N ILE A 149 4.26 -13.17 -1.56
CA ILE A 149 2.91 -12.64 -1.79
C ILE A 149 2.87 -11.73 -3.02
N GLN A 150 3.82 -10.80 -3.17
CA GLN A 150 3.93 -9.94 -4.35
C GLN A 150 4.10 -10.75 -5.64
N GLY A 151 4.92 -11.80 -5.61
CA GLY A 151 5.11 -12.69 -6.74
C GLY A 151 3.81 -13.39 -7.17
N LEU A 152 3.05 -13.91 -6.21
CA LEU A 152 1.74 -14.55 -6.46
C LEU A 152 0.72 -13.56 -7.04
N LEU A 153 0.60 -12.38 -6.45
CA LEU A 153 -0.30 -11.34 -6.93
C LEU A 153 0.09 -10.83 -8.32
N GLY A 154 1.38 -10.73 -8.61
CA GLY A 154 1.89 -10.41 -9.95
C GLY A 154 1.49 -11.46 -10.99
N MET A 155 1.59 -12.76 -10.66
CA MET A 155 1.13 -13.84 -11.54
C MET A 155 -0.38 -13.80 -11.77
N TYR A 156 -1.17 -13.55 -10.72
CA TYR A 156 -2.62 -13.39 -10.84
C TYR A 156 -2.99 -12.26 -11.82
N ARG A 157 -2.40 -11.07 -11.66
CA ARG A 157 -2.64 -9.94 -12.56
C ARG A 157 -2.26 -10.24 -14.02
N ARG A 158 -1.18 -10.97 -14.25
CA ARG A 158 -0.80 -11.40 -15.60
C ARG A 158 -1.85 -12.34 -16.20
N ALA A 159 -2.35 -13.30 -15.42
CA ALA A 159 -3.41 -14.20 -15.84
C ALA A 159 -4.71 -13.44 -16.15
N GLU A 160 -5.06 -12.44 -15.35
CA GLU A 160 -6.20 -11.55 -15.56
C GLU A 160 -6.07 -10.75 -16.86
N TYR A 161 -4.91 -10.18 -17.13
CA TYR A 161 -4.62 -9.47 -18.37
C TYR A 161 -4.77 -10.38 -19.61
N VAL A 162 -4.20 -11.60 -19.57
CA VAL A 162 -4.35 -12.58 -20.65
C VAL A 162 -5.82 -12.93 -20.88
N ASN A 163 -6.59 -13.12 -19.82
CA ASN A 163 -8.02 -13.40 -19.92
C ASN A 163 -8.79 -12.24 -20.59
N GLN A 164 -8.49 -11.00 -20.20
CA GLN A 164 -9.15 -9.81 -20.76
C GLN A 164 -8.82 -9.64 -22.25
N THR A 165 -7.56 -9.78 -22.65
CA THR A 165 -7.12 -9.68 -24.05
C THR A 165 -7.72 -10.79 -24.91
N THR A 166 -7.80 -12.01 -24.41
CA THR A 166 -8.42 -13.14 -25.13
C THR A 166 -9.92 -12.95 -25.31
N ARG A 167 -10.60 -12.35 -24.32
CA ARG A 167 -12.04 -12.03 -24.43
C ARG A 167 -12.29 -10.90 -25.42
N GLY A 168 -11.42 -9.89 -25.49
CA GLY A 168 -11.49 -8.81 -26.46
C GLY A 168 -11.36 -9.31 -27.90
N ALA A 169 -10.39 -10.19 -28.14
CA ALA A 169 -10.14 -10.78 -29.47
C ALA A 169 -11.26 -11.71 -29.97
N ARG A 170 -12.10 -12.27 -29.10
CA ARG A 170 -13.26 -13.11 -29.48
C ARG A 170 -14.52 -12.32 -29.80
N ARG A 171 -14.55 -11.01 -29.53
CA ARG A 171 -15.72 -10.14 -29.74
C ARG A 171 -15.58 -9.23 -30.98
N GLY A 172 -14.43 -9.17 -31.62
CA GLY A 172 -14.17 -8.49 -32.88
C GLY A 172 -14.04 -9.50 -34.02
#